data_dc8492a3fe92b74ae71d9c3a548c7d6c
#
_entry.id   dc8492a3fe92b74ae71d9c3a548c7d6c
#
_cell.length_a   1.000
_cell.length_b   1.000
_cell.length_c   1.000
_cell.angle_alpha   90.00
_cell.angle_beta   90.00
_cell.angle_gamma   90.00
#
_symmetry.space_group_name_H-M   'P 1'
#
loop_
_entity.id
_entity.type
_entity.pdbx_description
1 polymer ?
#
loop_
_entity_poly.entity_id
_entity_poly.type
_entity_poly.pdbx_seq_one_letter_code
_entity_poly.pdbx_strand_id
1 'polypeptide(L)'
;MNNITLENLGIKLIKDVDYDEYMENDNPRWRSEYVKQGDFSSFDGLNLRYYHASQGEGKEPKGRIVMLHGYCGFWGKFHEVAHFFWQAGFDVFFLEQRGHGYSGRQIDDKDMVHVMDYADYIADVKTFMDKIVMPSAGKLPKIIYAHSMGGAIAALFLEEHPEYFDAAVLSSPMFSIKTGSTPSIAVKLLCAKIRLLHQENLSFPGGKRFDGIPSFETSSARSEKRYNYIFNQRLRDEHYHTYMMSNGWGAASFKATARLLRRASKVKTPVLLLTAGNDALVNMSGHEKFAKRASNVQHINYEDSKHEIYNDVDEVREKYFNDIFNFITNYAVN
;
A
#
# COMPACT_ATOMS: atom_id res chain seq x y z
N MET A 1 -16.83 -1.46 -24.71
CA MET A 1 -15.67 -0.74 -24.13
C MET A 1 -14.44 -1.30 -24.81
N ASN A 2 -13.61 -0.46 -25.42
CA ASN A 2 -12.35 -0.94 -26.01
C ASN A 2 -11.43 -1.38 -24.87
N ASN A 3 -10.99 -2.64 -24.86
CA ASN A 3 -9.98 -3.09 -23.91
C ASN A 3 -8.71 -2.26 -24.13
N ILE A 4 -8.36 -1.44 -23.16
CA ILE A 4 -7.13 -0.66 -23.18
C ILE A 4 -6.01 -1.63 -22.78
N THR A 5 -5.01 -1.78 -23.65
CA THR A 5 -3.83 -2.58 -23.36
C THR A 5 -2.71 -1.69 -22.82
N LEU A 6 -1.79 -2.27 -22.07
CA LEU A 6 -0.61 -1.55 -21.56
C LEU A 6 0.19 -0.91 -22.70
N GLU A 7 0.31 -1.61 -23.82
CA GLU A 7 0.98 -1.12 -25.02
C GLU A 7 0.31 0.16 -25.57
N ASN A 8 -1.03 0.19 -25.61
CA ASN A 8 -1.79 1.38 -26.05
C ASN A 8 -1.60 2.59 -25.13
N LEU A 9 -1.21 2.36 -23.88
CA LEU A 9 -0.87 3.41 -22.90
C LEU A 9 0.62 3.78 -22.92
N GLY A 10 1.43 3.12 -23.76
CA GLY A 10 2.88 3.31 -23.77
C GLY A 10 3.60 2.72 -22.57
N ILE A 11 2.97 1.80 -21.84
CA ILE A 11 3.54 1.18 -20.64
C ILE A 11 4.31 -0.07 -21.08
N LYS A 12 5.60 -0.07 -20.79
CA LYS A 12 6.46 -1.24 -20.94
C LYS A 12 6.60 -1.93 -19.58
N LEU A 13 5.88 -3.03 -19.39
CA LEU A 13 6.12 -3.90 -18.24
C LEU A 13 7.49 -4.56 -18.37
N ILE A 14 8.22 -4.57 -17.28
CA ILE A 14 9.54 -5.19 -17.23
C ILE A 14 9.37 -6.67 -16.87
N LYS A 15 9.89 -7.54 -17.74
CA LYS A 15 9.90 -8.99 -17.51
C LYS A 15 10.98 -9.36 -16.49
N ASP A 16 10.81 -10.48 -15.83
CA ASP A 16 11.79 -11.00 -14.87
C ASP A 16 13.20 -11.12 -15.47
N VAL A 17 13.31 -11.49 -16.74
CA VAL A 17 14.60 -11.63 -17.43
C VAL A 17 15.38 -10.32 -17.49
N ASP A 18 14.69 -9.20 -17.70
CA ASP A 18 15.28 -7.87 -17.89
C ASP A 18 15.31 -7.06 -16.57
N TYR A 19 14.76 -7.62 -15.47
CA TYR A 19 14.46 -6.85 -14.25
C TYR A 19 15.70 -6.27 -13.58
N ASP A 20 16.77 -7.05 -13.46
CA ASP A 20 17.99 -6.60 -12.78
C ASP A 20 18.63 -5.44 -13.53
N GLU A 21 18.79 -5.55 -14.85
CA GLU A 21 19.35 -4.50 -15.72
C GLU A 21 18.50 -3.22 -15.63
N TYR A 22 17.19 -3.34 -15.70
CA TYR A 22 16.28 -2.21 -15.55
C TYR A 22 16.39 -1.53 -14.19
N MET A 23 16.44 -2.29 -13.09
CA MET A 23 16.54 -1.73 -11.73
C MET A 23 17.92 -1.16 -11.41
N GLU A 24 18.96 -1.56 -12.14
CA GLU A 24 20.32 -1.01 -12.01
C GLU A 24 20.54 0.25 -12.85
N ASN A 25 19.88 0.38 -13.99
CA ASN A 25 20.15 1.45 -14.95
C ASN A 25 18.96 2.41 -15.17
N ASP A 26 17.84 1.90 -15.73
CA ASP A 26 16.73 2.74 -16.18
C ASP A 26 15.92 3.32 -15.02
N ASN A 27 15.61 2.51 -14.02
CA ASN A 27 14.81 2.95 -12.89
C ASN A 27 15.53 4.01 -12.03
N PRO A 28 16.82 3.88 -11.68
CA PRO A 28 17.56 4.94 -11.00
C PRO A 28 17.65 6.23 -11.80
N ARG A 29 17.85 6.16 -13.12
CA ARG A 29 17.86 7.32 -14.00
C ARG A 29 16.52 8.03 -13.98
N TRP A 30 15.40 7.32 -14.16
CA TRP A 30 14.06 7.88 -14.03
C TRP A 30 13.84 8.55 -12.68
N ARG A 31 14.22 7.86 -11.58
CA ARG A 31 14.07 8.44 -10.23
C ARG A 31 14.87 9.72 -10.03
N SER A 32 16.10 9.76 -10.52
CA SER A 32 16.96 10.95 -10.39
C SER A 32 16.43 12.15 -11.18
N GLU A 33 15.71 11.90 -12.28
CA GLU A 33 15.20 12.96 -13.16
C GLU A 33 13.80 13.45 -12.75
N TYR A 34 12.92 12.53 -12.35
CA TYR A 34 11.49 12.84 -12.17
C TYR A 34 10.97 12.71 -10.74
N VAL A 35 11.71 12.08 -9.82
CA VAL A 35 11.23 11.87 -8.45
C VAL A 35 11.86 12.85 -7.49
N LYS A 36 11.02 13.64 -6.83
CA LYS A 36 11.41 14.50 -5.70
C LYS A 36 10.95 13.87 -4.41
N GLN A 37 11.78 13.96 -3.37
CA GLN A 37 11.39 13.61 -2.01
C GLN A 37 11.17 14.86 -1.18
N GLY A 38 10.28 14.78 -0.21
CA GLY A 38 10.02 15.86 0.73
C GLY A 38 9.47 15.33 2.04
N ASP A 39 9.40 16.21 3.00
CA ASP A 39 8.83 15.94 4.32
C ASP A 39 7.72 16.93 4.61
N PHE A 40 6.75 16.52 5.42
CA PHE A 40 5.73 17.41 5.94
C PHE A 40 5.38 17.04 7.39
N SER A 41 5.01 18.04 8.17
CA SER A 41 4.51 17.83 9.52
C SER A 41 3.04 17.38 9.45
N SER A 42 2.73 16.23 10.04
CA SER A 42 1.37 15.70 10.15
C SER A 42 0.53 16.47 11.18
N PHE A 43 -0.67 16.00 11.45
CA PHE A 43 -1.66 16.64 12.34
C PHE A 43 -1.16 16.78 13.79
N ASP A 44 -0.31 15.84 14.23
CA ASP A 44 0.26 15.77 15.58
C ASP A 44 1.72 16.28 15.67
N GLY A 45 2.23 16.87 14.59
CA GLY A 45 3.60 17.36 14.50
C GLY A 45 4.63 16.32 14.06
N LEU A 46 4.23 15.05 13.89
CA LEU A 46 5.14 14.01 13.43
C LEU A 46 5.58 14.30 11.99
N ASN A 47 6.89 14.24 11.72
CA ASN A 47 7.42 14.45 10.38
C ASN A 47 7.25 13.19 9.52
N LEU A 48 6.63 13.31 8.35
CA LEU A 48 6.38 12.21 7.42
C LEU A 48 7.05 12.46 6.08
N ARG A 49 7.70 11.42 5.54
CA ARG A 49 8.37 11.42 4.25
C ARG A 49 7.39 11.10 3.13
N TYR A 50 7.55 11.81 2.01
CA TYR A 50 6.86 11.46 0.77
C TYR A 50 7.78 11.53 -0.45
N TYR A 51 7.35 10.89 -1.53
CA TYR A 51 7.99 10.94 -2.83
C TYR A 51 6.96 11.36 -3.88
N HIS A 52 7.36 12.21 -4.80
CA HIS A 52 6.52 12.71 -5.89
C HIS A 52 7.25 12.54 -7.21
N ALA A 53 6.74 11.67 -8.07
CA ALA A 53 7.17 11.55 -9.46
C ALA A 53 6.25 12.39 -10.34
N SER A 54 6.76 13.49 -10.87
CA SER A 54 6.02 14.41 -11.74
C SER A 54 6.26 14.10 -13.22
N GLN A 55 5.30 14.44 -14.09
CA GLN A 55 5.46 14.30 -15.54
C GLN A 55 6.52 15.25 -16.15
N GLY A 56 6.99 16.20 -15.34
CA GLY A 56 7.99 17.18 -15.76
C GLY A 56 7.38 18.48 -16.24
N GLU A 57 8.24 19.48 -16.46
CA GLU A 57 7.84 20.83 -16.85
C GLU A 57 7.18 20.83 -18.23
N GLY A 58 6.04 21.51 -18.37
CA GLY A 58 5.29 21.63 -19.62
C GLY A 58 4.44 20.43 -20.03
N LYS A 59 4.42 19.35 -19.23
CA LYS A 59 3.52 18.21 -19.45
C LYS A 59 2.40 18.20 -18.42
N GLU A 60 1.16 18.24 -18.90
CA GLU A 60 0.01 18.07 -18.00
C GLU A 60 -0.22 16.57 -17.71
N PRO A 61 -0.28 16.18 -16.43
CA PRO A 61 -0.59 14.82 -16.08
C PRO A 61 -2.07 14.49 -16.36
N LYS A 62 -2.36 13.24 -16.69
CA LYS A 62 -3.74 12.75 -16.88
C LYS A 62 -4.53 12.67 -15.56
N GLY A 63 -3.84 12.72 -14.44
CA GLY A 63 -4.40 12.61 -13.10
C GLY A 63 -3.29 12.35 -12.07
N ARG A 64 -3.69 12.01 -10.85
CA ARG A 64 -2.78 11.75 -9.74
C ARG A 64 -3.03 10.38 -9.13
N ILE A 65 -1.96 9.63 -8.97
CA ILE A 65 -1.97 8.37 -8.21
C ILE A 65 -1.37 8.65 -6.84
N VAL A 66 -2.14 8.38 -5.79
CA VAL A 66 -1.65 8.41 -4.40
C VAL A 66 -1.45 6.98 -3.94
N MET A 67 -0.22 6.64 -3.56
CA MET A 67 0.16 5.28 -3.19
C MET A 67 0.32 5.13 -1.68
N LEU A 68 -0.35 4.13 -1.10
CA LEU A 68 -0.19 3.74 0.30
C LEU A 68 0.34 2.30 0.39
N HIS A 69 1.49 2.14 1.01
CA HIS A 69 2.15 0.84 1.17
C HIS A 69 1.56 -0.01 2.30
N GLY A 70 1.89 -1.30 2.30
CA GLY A 70 1.54 -2.25 3.37
C GLY A 70 2.46 -2.15 4.59
N TYR A 71 2.18 -2.99 5.60
CA TYR A 71 3.02 -3.19 6.77
C TYR A 71 4.46 -3.52 6.35
N CYS A 72 5.44 -2.91 6.99
CA CYS A 72 6.86 -2.99 6.65
C CYS A 72 7.21 -2.58 5.22
N GLY A 73 6.33 -1.81 4.56
CA GLY A 73 6.59 -1.24 3.25
C GLY A 73 7.47 0.02 3.34
N PHE A 74 8.09 0.36 2.23
CA PHE A 74 8.94 1.54 2.06
C PHE A 74 9.04 1.89 0.57
N TRP A 75 9.53 3.07 0.24
CA TRP A 75 9.58 3.56 -1.14
C TRP A 75 10.30 2.60 -2.10
N GLY A 76 11.47 2.05 -1.70
CA GLY A 76 12.24 1.12 -2.53
C GLY A 76 11.48 -0.11 -3.02
N LYS A 77 10.45 -0.52 -2.29
CA LYS A 77 9.60 -1.65 -2.66
C LYS A 77 8.62 -1.33 -3.81
N PHE A 78 8.36 -0.07 -4.06
CA PHE A 78 7.36 0.39 -5.03
C PHE A 78 7.93 1.16 -6.22
N HIS A 79 9.26 1.20 -6.37
CA HIS A 79 9.94 1.90 -7.46
C HIS A 79 9.40 1.51 -8.85
N GLU A 80 9.25 0.20 -9.11
CA GLU A 80 8.75 -0.31 -10.39
C GLU A 80 7.27 0.06 -10.60
N VAL A 81 6.43 -0.16 -9.58
CA VAL A 81 4.98 0.13 -9.64
C VAL A 81 4.71 1.62 -9.89
N ALA A 82 5.46 2.48 -9.18
CA ALA A 82 5.36 3.92 -9.35
C ALA A 82 5.77 4.35 -10.77
N HIS A 83 6.82 3.73 -11.35
CA HIS A 83 7.25 4.01 -12.71
C HIS A 83 6.17 3.65 -13.75
N PHE A 84 5.45 2.55 -13.57
CA PHE A 84 4.35 2.19 -14.49
C PHE A 84 3.21 3.20 -14.47
N PHE A 85 2.80 3.69 -13.30
CA PHE A 85 1.81 4.77 -13.24
C PHE A 85 2.33 6.05 -13.88
N TRP A 86 3.60 6.37 -13.69
CA TRP A 86 4.22 7.53 -14.32
C TRP A 86 4.30 7.38 -15.86
N GLN A 87 4.68 6.21 -16.39
CA GLN A 87 4.66 5.93 -17.83
C GLN A 87 3.26 6.09 -18.44
N ALA A 88 2.23 5.73 -17.69
CA ALA A 88 0.83 5.92 -18.09
C ALA A 88 0.39 7.40 -18.16
N GLY A 89 1.24 8.32 -17.74
CA GLY A 89 1.00 9.77 -17.77
C GLY A 89 0.42 10.37 -16.50
N PHE A 90 0.50 9.66 -15.36
CA PHE A 90 0.07 10.18 -14.06
C PHE A 90 1.21 10.80 -13.27
N ASP A 91 0.94 11.85 -12.51
CA ASP A 91 1.76 12.21 -11.37
C ASP A 91 1.57 11.18 -10.26
N VAL A 92 2.66 10.74 -9.63
CA VAL A 92 2.62 9.71 -8.60
C VAL A 92 3.10 10.26 -7.28
N PHE A 93 2.29 10.12 -6.25
CA PHE A 93 2.59 10.51 -4.88
C PHE A 93 2.65 9.28 -3.98
N PHE A 94 3.76 9.04 -3.33
CA PHE A 94 3.95 7.94 -2.40
C PHE A 94 4.17 8.48 -1.00
N LEU A 95 3.35 8.05 -0.04
CA LEU A 95 3.51 8.37 1.38
C LEU A 95 4.21 7.22 2.10
N GLU A 96 5.38 7.45 2.69
CA GLU A 96 5.90 6.57 3.73
C GLU A 96 5.10 6.81 5.00
N GLN A 97 4.27 5.83 5.39
CA GLN A 97 3.36 5.97 6.52
C GLN A 97 4.12 6.04 7.84
N ARG A 98 3.54 6.69 8.86
CA ARG A 98 4.15 6.75 10.21
C ARG A 98 4.68 5.38 10.66
N GLY A 99 5.84 5.38 11.29
CA GLY A 99 6.49 4.15 11.74
C GLY A 99 7.25 3.39 10.66
N HIS A 100 7.35 3.88 9.43
CA HIS A 100 8.02 3.22 8.31
C HIS A 100 9.02 4.13 7.61
N GLY A 101 10.04 3.53 6.99
CA GLY A 101 11.01 4.23 6.18
C GLY A 101 11.63 5.43 6.89
N TYR A 102 11.68 6.55 6.21
CA TYR A 102 12.17 7.82 6.75
C TYR A 102 11.12 8.64 7.51
N SER A 103 9.86 8.17 7.56
CA SER A 103 8.81 8.81 8.35
C SER A 103 9.04 8.64 9.85
N GLY A 104 8.56 9.60 10.63
CA GLY A 104 8.69 9.64 12.08
C GLY A 104 8.05 8.44 12.78
N ARG A 105 8.53 8.16 13.99
CA ARG A 105 8.07 7.10 14.89
C ARG A 105 7.50 7.68 16.16
N GLN A 106 6.51 7.00 16.72
CA GLN A 106 5.89 7.35 18.01
C GLN A 106 6.57 6.66 19.21
N ILE A 107 7.52 5.75 18.94
CA ILE A 107 8.32 5.03 19.93
C ILE A 107 9.80 5.02 19.51
N ASP A 108 10.70 4.80 20.48
CA ASP A 108 12.15 4.85 20.24
C ASP A 108 12.67 3.66 19.41
N ASP A 109 11.97 2.51 19.42
CA ASP A 109 12.34 1.33 18.66
C ASP A 109 12.04 1.53 17.17
N LYS A 110 13.07 1.84 16.37
CA LYS A 110 12.97 2.15 14.95
C LYS A 110 12.52 0.96 14.08
N ASP A 111 12.73 -0.27 14.55
CA ASP A 111 12.40 -1.48 13.80
C ASP A 111 10.97 -1.94 14.05
N MET A 112 10.27 -1.29 14.97
CA MET A 112 8.93 -1.67 15.39
C MET A 112 7.86 -0.68 14.92
N VAL A 113 6.88 -1.17 14.16
CA VAL A 113 5.69 -0.39 13.81
C VAL A 113 4.81 -0.23 15.03
N HIS A 114 4.46 1.01 15.34
CA HIS A 114 3.57 1.35 16.45
C HIS A 114 2.52 2.37 16.02
N VAL A 115 1.30 2.13 16.47
CA VAL A 115 0.19 3.09 16.46
C VAL A 115 -0.86 2.64 17.47
N MET A 116 -1.48 3.56 18.15
CA MET A 116 -2.55 3.27 19.13
C MET A 116 -3.94 3.20 18.49
N ASP A 117 -4.15 3.92 17.39
CA ASP A 117 -5.40 3.90 16.62
C ASP A 117 -5.13 4.16 15.13
N TYR A 118 -5.88 3.51 14.25
CA TYR A 118 -5.83 3.76 12.80
C TYR A 118 -6.35 5.15 12.41
N ALA A 119 -7.02 5.84 13.32
CA ALA A 119 -7.37 7.24 13.13
C ALA A 119 -6.14 8.13 12.85
N ASP A 120 -4.97 7.79 13.42
CA ASP A 120 -3.73 8.51 13.16
C ASP A 120 -3.30 8.35 11.70
N TYR A 121 -3.37 7.14 11.13
CA TYR A 121 -3.08 6.92 9.70
C TYR A 121 -4.08 7.67 8.81
N ILE A 122 -5.37 7.68 9.17
CA ILE A 122 -6.39 8.42 8.39
C ILE A 122 -6.10 9.92 8.41
N ALA A 123 -5.73 10.46 9.58
CA ALA A 123 -5.38 11.88 9.73
C ALA A 123 -4.07 12.23 8.98
N ASP A 124 -3.09 11.32 8.93
CA ASP A 124 -1.89 11.47 8.10
C ASP A 124 -2.21 11.58 6.63
N VAL A 125 -3.04 10.64 6.12
CA VAL A 125 -3.46 10.66 4.71
C VAL A 125 -4.21 11.96 4.41
N LYS A 126 -5.12 12.40 5.31
CA LYS A 126 -5.81 13.68 5.13
C LYS A 126 -4.84 14.85 5.07
N THR A 127 -3.89 14.92 6.00
CA THR A 127 -2.89 15.99 6.05
C THR A 127 -2.00 15.97 4.80
N PHE A 128 -1.60 14.78 4.34
CA PHE A 128 -0.84 14.60 3.11
C PHE A 128 -1.61 15.09 1.88
N MET A 129 -2.89 14.71 1.77
CA MET A 129 -3.75 15.21 0.71
C MET A 129 -3.84 16.72 0.75
N ASP A 130 -4.20 17.31 1.88
CA ASP A 130 -4.45 18.74 2.02
C ASP A 130 -3.19 19.60 1.77
N LYS A 131 -2.03 19.15 2.28
CA LYS A 131 -0.80 19.96 2.22
C LYS A 131 0.04 19.72 0.96
N ILE A 132 0.03 18.49 0.42
CA ILE A 132 0.98 18.07 -0.62
C ILE A 132 0.28 17.79 -1.95
N VAL A 133 -0.80 16.97 -1.92
CA VAL A 133 -1.42 16.51 -3.16
C VAL A 133 -2.39 17.56 -3.73
N MET A 134 -3.29 18.10 -2.92
CA MET A 134 -4.39 18.98 -3.37
C MET A 134 -3.94 20.36 -3.87
N PRO A 135 -2.92 21.04 -3.30
CA PRO A 135 -2.61 22.42 -3.67
C PRO A 135 -2.34 22.64 -5.16
N SER A 136 -1.82 21.63 -5.85
CA SER A 136 -1.56 21.70 -7.29
C SER A 136 -2.48 20.80 -8.12
N ALA A 137 -3.52 20.18 -7.52
CA ALA A 137 -4.35 19.19 -8.21
C ALA A 137 -5.34 19.81 -9.21
N GLY A 138 -5.79 21.02 -8.96
CA GLY A 138 -6.86 21.61 -9.77
C GLY A 138 -8.07 20.67 -9.87
N LYS A 139 -8.52 20.39 -11.10
CA LYS A 139 -9.61 19.46 -11.41
C LYS A 139 -9.13 18.06 -11.80
N LEU A 140 -7.83 17.79 -11.72
CA LEU A 140 -7.27 16.50 -12.13
C LEU A 140 -7.87 15.34 -11.29
N PRO A 141 -8.21 14.22 -11.92
CA PRO A 141 -8.66 13.02 -11.23
C PRO A 141 -7.61 12.53 -10.22
N LYS A 142 -8.07 12.09 -9.08
CA LYS A 142 -7.24 11.54 -7.99
C LYS A 142 -7.64 10.10 -7.72
N ILE A 143 -6.69 9.20 -7.83
CA ILE A 143 -6.89 7.78 -7.66
C ILE A 143 -5.96 7.29 -6.54
N ILE A 144 -6.50 6.54 -5.60
CA ILE A 144 -5.69 5.90 -4.57
C ILE A 144 -5.35 4.47 -4.97
N TYR A 145 -4.06 4.15 -5.00
CA TYR A 145 -3.54 2.78 -5.09
C TYR A 145 -3.00 2.37 -3.73
N ALA A 146 -3.53 1.32 -3.15
CA ALA A 146 -3.16 0.93 -1.81
C ALA A 146 -3.01 -0.59 -1.64
N HIS A 147 -1.93 -1.01 -0.98
CA HIS A 147 -1.62 -2.42 -0.75
C HIS A 147 -1.73 -2.79 0.73
N SER A 148 -2.33 -3.94 1.03
CA SER A 148 -2.34 -4.58 2.35
C SER A 148 -2.84 -3.65 3.47
N MET A 149 -2.01 -3.33 4.47
CA MET A 149 -2.31 -2.34 5.52
C MET A 149 -2.74 -1.00 4.93
N GLY A 150 -2.04 -0.51 3.90
CA GLY A 150 -2.42 0.70 3.18
C GLY A 150 -3.81 0.61 2.57
N GLY A 151 -4.21 -0.58 2.08
CA GLY A 151 -5.57 -0.83 1.58
C GLY A 151 -6.64 -0.73 2.67
N ALA A 152 -6.35 -1.17 3.90
CA ALA A 152 -7.26 -0.97 5.03
C ALA A 152 -7.35 0.51 5.41
N ILE A 153 -6.23 1.24 5.42
CA ILE A 153 -6.19 2.68 5.70
C ILE A 153 -6.97 3.44 4.62
N ALA A 154 -6.75 3.12 3.34
CA ALA A 154 -7.46 3.73 2.22
C ALA A 154 -8.98 3.53 2.34
N ALA A 155 -9.45 2.31 2.60
CA ALA A 155 -10.87 2.03 2.75
C ALA A 155 -11.50 2.76 3.96
N LEU A 156 -10.78 2.84 5.10
CA LEU A 156 -11.21 3.62 6.26
C LEU A 156 -11.25 5.12 5.96
N PHE A 157 -10.28 5.63 5.20
CA PHE A 157 -10.25 7.01 4.75
C PHE A 157 -11.46 7.33 3.86
N LEU A 158 -11.76 6.46 2.89
CA LEU A 158 -12.91 6.61 1.99
C LEU A 158 -14.28 6.51 2.68
N GLU A 159 -14.35 5.84 3.85
CA GLU A 159 -15.56 5.87 4.69
C GLU A 159 -15.85 7.26 5.27
N GLU A 160 -14.82 8.06 5.50
CA GLU A 160 -14.89 9.36 6.18
C GLU A 160 -14.76 10.54 5.22
N HIS A 161 -14.00 10.37 4.14
CA HIS A 161 -13.59 11.40 3.20
C HIS A 161 -13.75 10.95 1.74
N PRO A 162 -14.95 10.55 1.29
CA PRO A 162 -15.16 10.04 -0.07
C PRO A 162 -14.88 11.07 -1.17
N GLU A 163 -14.88 12.36 -0.84
CA GLU A 163 -14.68 13.48 -1.78
C GLU A 163 -13.24 13.65 -2.26
N TYR A 164 -12.27 12.98 -1.62
CA TYR A 164 -10.86 13.15 -1.96
C TYR A 164 -10.41 12.35 -3.18
N PHE A 165 -11.11 11.25 -3.51
CA PHE A 165 -10.69 10.34 -4.57
C PHE A 165 -11.83 9.96 -5.49
N ASP A 166 -11.55 9.99 -6.79
CA ASP A 166 -12.49 9.61 -7.84
C ASP A 166 -12.58 8.09 -8.02
N ALA A 167 -11.51 7.36 -7.71
CA ALA A 167 -11.46 5.90 -7.73
C ALA A 167 -10.40 5.35 -6.75
N ALA A 168 -10.51 4.05 -6.42
CA ALA A 168 -9.56 3.35 -5.57
C ALA A 168 -9.18 1.99 -6.14
N VAL A 169 -7.88 1.66 -6.10
CA VAL A 169 -7.34 0.32 -6.38
C VAL A 169 -6.79 -0.25 -5.09
N LEU A 170 -7.40 -1.32 -4.60
CA LEU A 170 -7.04 -1.95 -3.33
C LEU A 170 -6.47 -3.35 -3.60
N SER A 171 -5.15 -3.48 -3.51
CA SER A 171 -4.41 -4.71 -3.77
C SER A 171 -4.18 -5.50 -2.48
N SER A 172 -4.76 -6.70 -2.39
CA SER A 172 -4.69 -7.60 -1.22
C SER A 172 -4.92 -6.86 0.12
N PRO A 173 -5.97 -6.01 0.25
CA PRO A 173 -6.09 -5.12 1.39
C PRO A 173 -6.30 -5.89 2.70
N MET A 174 -5.73 -5.39 3.81
CA MET A 174 -5.82 -6.01 5.12
C MET A 174 -7.22 -5.80 5.74
N PHE A 175 -8.24 -6.44 5.17
CA PHE A 175 -9.62 -6.38 5.68
C PHE A 175 -9.94 -7.44 6.73
N SER A 176 -9.16 -8.52 6.77
CA SER A 176 -9.26 -9.57 7.78
C SER A 176 -7.91 -10.26 7.94
N ILE A 177 -7.30 -10.15 9.10
CA ILE A 177 -5.97 -10.67 9.39
C ILE A 177 -6.06 -12.18 9.68
N LYS A 178 -5.16 -12.97 9.08
CA LYS A 178 -4.99 -14.38 9.43
C LYS A 178 -4.29 -14.50 10.78
N THR A 179 -4.89 -15.24 11.69
CA THR A 179 -4.39 -15.48 13.06
C THR A 179 -3.91 -16.93 13.26
N GLY A 180 -3.71 -17.66 12.17
CA GLY A 180 -3.41 -19.08 12.22
C GLY A 180 -4.53 -19.86 12.92
N SER A 181 -4.16 -20.71 13.87
CA SER A 181 -5.10 -21.48 14.69
C SER A 181 -5.69 -20.71 15.88
N THR A 182 -5.30 -19.44 16.11
CA THR A 182 -5.77 -18.66 17.26
C THR A 182 -7.22 -18.19 17.05
N PRO A 183 -8.16 -18.60 17.91
CA PRO A 183 -9.56 -18.17 17.77
C PRO A 183 -9.72 -16.66 17.98
N SER A 184 -10.66 -16.05 17.29
CA SER A 184 -10.91 -14.59 17.34
C SER A 184 -11.24 -14.08 18.75
N ILE A 185 -11.84 -14.91 19.60
CA ILE A 185 -12.11 -14.56 21.00
C ILE A 185 -10.80 -14.46 21.82
N ALA A 186 -9.85 -15.36 21.60
CA ALA A 186 -8.55 -15.32 22.24
C ALA A 186 -7.76 -14.06 21.85
N VAL A 187 -7.82 -13.68 20.57
CA VAL A 187 -7.23 -12.42 20.09
C VAL A 187 -7.85 -11.20 20.80
N LYS A 188 -9.19 -11.16 20.93
CA LYS A 188 -9.88 -10.08 21.64
C LYS A 188 -9.48 -10.00 23.13
N LEU A 189 -9.37 -11.14 23.79
CA LEU A 189 -8.94 -11.21 25.19
C LEU A 189 -7.47 -10.75 25.33
N LEU A 190 -6.60 -11.14 24.42
CA LEU A 190 -5.21 -10.66 24.36
C LEU A 190 -5.15 -9.13 24.19
N CYS A 191 -5.90 -8.56 23.25
CA CYS A 191 -5.98 -7.11 23.07
C CYS A 191 -6.50 -6.38 24.31
N ALA A 192 -7.49 -6.95 24.99
CA ALA A 192 -8.01 -6.38 26.24
C ALA A 192 -6.96 -6.42 27.36
N LYS A 193 -6.24 -7.56 27.51
CA LYS A 193 -5.14 -7.72 28.47
C LYS A 193 -4.00 -6.73 28.19
N ILE A 194 -3.57 -6.56 26.94
CA ILE A 194 -2.54 -5.60 26.54
C ILE A 194 -2.90 -4.20 27.04
N ARG A 195 -4.14 -3.76 26.80
CA ARG A 195 -4.62 -2.44 27.25
C ARG A 195 -4.68 -2.32 28.76
N LEU A 196 -5.19 -3.34 29.44
CA LEU A 196 -5.31 -3.34 30.92
C LEU A 196 -3.95 -3.24 31.59
N LEU A 197 -2.92 -3.86 31.02
CA LEU A 197 -1.57 -3.90 31.57
C LEU A 197 -0.64 -2.81 31.01
N HIS A 198 -1.16 -1.89 30.17
CA HIS A 198 -0.38 -0.82 29.52
C HIS A 198 0.86 -1.33 28.79
N GLN A 199 0.70 -2.43 28.00
CA GLN A 199 1.77 -3.13 27.29
C GLN A 199 1.78 -2.80 25.79
N GLU A 200 1.18 -1.71 25.37
CA GLU A 200 1.02 -1.34 23.96
C GLU A 200 2.35 -1.13 23.25
N ASN A 201 3.35 -0.60 23.94
CA ASN A 201 4.69 -0.31 23.40
C ASN A 201 5.61 -1.54 23.34
N LEU A 202 5.18 -2.68 23.91
CA LEU A 202 5.96 -3.92 23.83
C LEU A 202 5.76 -4.60 22.46
N SER A 203 6.75 -5.39 22.04
CA SER A 203 6.65 -6.19 20.82
C SER A 203 5.51 -7.22 20.93
N PHE A 204 4.82 -7.43 19.80
CA PHE A 204 3.79 -8.46 19.73
C PHE A 204 4.44 -9.85 19.90
N PRO A 205 3.81 -10.79 20.64
CA PRO A 205 4.35 -12.12 20.86
C PRO A 205 4.68 -12.84 19.54
N GLY A 206 5.90 -13.37 19.44
CA GLY A 206 6.39 -14.02 18.23
C GLY A 206 6.94 -13.06 17.16
N GLY A 207 6.95 -11.75 17.41
CA GLY A 207 7.60 -10.78 16.54
C GLY A 207 9.10 -11.05 16.41
N LYS A 208 9.62 -10.91 15.19
CA LYS A 208 11.05 -11.06 14.89
C LYS A 208 11.58 -9.74 14.34
N ARG A 209 12.83 -9.43 14.62
CA ARG A 209 13.53 -8.31 13.96
C ARG A 209 14.02 -8.75 12.59
N PHE A 210 14.33 -7.79 11.74
CA PHE A 210 15.03 -8.07 10.50
C PHE A 210 16.43 -8.63 10.83
N ASP A 211 16.71 -9.83 10.37
CA ASP A 211 17.95 -10.56 10.66
C ASP A 211 18.93 -10.58 9.50
N GLY A 212 18.56 -9.98 8.34
CA GLY A 212 19.39 -9.97 7.16
C GLY A 212 19.52 -11.32 6.44
N ILE A 213 18.71 -12.32 6.81
CA ILE A 213 18.72 -13.65 6.19
C ILE A 213 17.62 -13.75 5.14
N PRO A 214 17.93 -13.97 3.84
CA PRO A 214 16.91 -14.06 2.81
C PRO A 214 16.08 -15.35 2.95
N SER A 215 14.77 -15.24 2.71
CA SER A 215 13.83 -16.37 2.74
C SER A 215 12.74 -16.18 1.69
N PHE A 216 13.09 -16.40 0.42
CA PHE A 216 12.17 -16.25 -0.70
C PHE A 216 10.97 -17.19 -0.62
N GLU A 217 11.17 -18.45 -0.22
CA GLU A 217 10.11 -19.47 -0.16
C GLU A 217 8.94 -19.05 0.74
N THR A 218 9.24 -18.39 1.86
CA THR A 218 8.23 -17.90 2.81
C THR A 218 7.76 -16.48 2.52
N SER A 219 8.30 -15.84 1.46
CA SER A 219 7.97 -14.47 1.11
C SER A 219 6.57 -14.35 0.52
N SER A 220 6.09 -13.12 0.47
CA SER A 220 4.81 -12.74 -0.13
C SER A 220 4.87 -12.56 -1.66
N ALA A 221 6.06 -12.68 -2.27
CA ALA A 221 6.29 -12.55 -3.71
C ALA A 221 6.39 -13.91 -4.40
N ARG A 222 6.13 -13.95 -5.71
CA ARG A 222 6.41 -15.12 -6.58
C ARG A 222 7.55 -14.86 -7.56
N SER A 223 7.94 -13.61 -7.80
CA SER A 223 9.15 -13.25 -8.53
C SER A 223 10.34 -13.18 -7.58
N GLU A 224 11.33 -14.07 -7.77
CA GLU A 224 12.54 -14.11 -6.97
C GLU A 224 13.43 -12.89 -7.19
N LYS A 225 13.51 -12.38 -8.42
CA LYS A 225 14.28 -11.17 -8.73
C LYS A 225 13.74 -9.94 -8.02
N ARG A 226 12.41 -9.75 -8.00
CA ARG A 226 11.76 -8.65 -7.27
C ARG A 226 11.93 -8.78 -5.77
N TYR A 227 11.81 -10.00 -5.24
CA TYR A 227 12.11 -10.27 -3.84
C TYR A 227 13.55 -9.89 -3.49
N ASN A 228 14.54 -10.35 -4.28
CA ASN A 228 15.96 -10.08 -4.05
C ASN A 228 16.28 -8.59 -4.12
N TYR A 229 15.69 -7.86 -5.08
CA TYR A 229 15.86 -6.41 -5.15
C TYR A 229 15.37 -5.73 -3.88
N ILE A 230 14.16 -6.02 -3.43
CA ILE A 230 13.55 -5.43 -2.22
C ILE A 230 14.37 -5.79 -0.97
N PHE A 231 14.80 -7.04 -0.87
CA PHE A 231 15.64 -7.52 0.22
C PHE A 231 16.98 -6.77 0.27
N ASN A 232 17.62 -6.59 -0.88
CA ASN A 232 18.87 -5.82 -1.01
C ASN A 232 18.69 -4.33 -0.69
N GLN A 233 17.56 -3.70 -1.05
CA GLN A 233 17.26 -2.34 -0.62
C GLN A 233 17.20 -2.26 0.92
N ARG A 234 16.59 -3.25 1.56
CA ARG A 234 16.50 -3.32 3.03
C ARG A 234 17.86 -3.53 3.69
N LEU A 235 18.73 -4.37 3.12
CA LEU A 235 20.09 -4.57 3.63
C LEU A 235 20.96 -3.30 3.57
N ARG A 236 20.73 -2.45 2.57
CA ARG A 236 21.54 -1.23 2.32
C ARG A 236 21.14 -0.05 3.18
N ASP A 237 19.92 -0.06 3.77
CA ASP A 237 19.37 1.09 4.46
C ASP A 237 18.66 0.68 5.74
N GLU A 238 19.19 1.08 6.89
CA GLU A 238 18.63 0.78 8.21
C GLU A 238 17.22 1.35 8.42
N HIS A 239 16.83 2.44 7.75
CA HIS A 239 15.48 2.97 7.83
C HIS A 239 14.43 1.99 7.31
N TYR A 240 14.84 1.00 6.53
CA TYR A 240 13.98 -0.05 6.00
C TYR A 240 13.99 -1.35 6.83
N HIS A 241 14.67 -1.37 7.98
CA HIS A 241 14.70 -2.51 8.90
C HIS A 241 13.40 -2.70 9.69
N THR A 242 12.42 -1.80 9.54
CA THR A 242 11.09 -1.97 10.13
C THR A 242 10.51 -3.33 9.77
N TYR A 243 10.32 -4.19 10.77
CA TYR A 243 9.92 -5.59 10.56
C TYR A 243 8.96 -6.12 11.63
N MET A 244 9.01 -5.57 12.83
CA MET A 244 8.28 -6.01 14.00
C MET A 244 7.09 -5.10 14.29
N MET A 245 6.01 -5.64 14.84
CA MET A 245 4.87 -4.85 15.30
C MET A 245 4.83 -4.78 16.82
N SER A 246 4.32 -3.66 17.32
CA SER A 246 3.96 -3.50 18.72
C SER A 246 2.62 -4.16 19.02
N ASN A 247 2.39 -4.44 20.29
CA ASN A 247 1.08 -4.85 20.78
C ASN A 247 -0.01 -3.81 20.48
N GLY A 248 0.32 -2.51 20.56
CA GLY A 248 -0.57 -1.40 20.22
C GLY A 248 -1.03 -1.47 18.77
N TRP A 249 -0.07 -1.60 17.83
CA TRP A 249 -0.40 -1.73 16.42
C TRP A 249 -1.26 -2.97 16.13
N GLY A 250 -0.92 -4.12 16.73
CA GLY A 250 -1.71 -5.34 16.58
C GLY A 250 -3.16 -5.16 17.03
N ALA A 251 -3.37 -4.63 18.24
CA ALA A 251 -4.70 -4.37 18.79
C ALA A 251 -5.48 -3.34 17.97
N ALA A 252 -4.80 -2.26 17.51
CA ALA A 252 -5.39 -1.24 16.64
C ALA A 252 -5.84 -1.83 15.30
N SER A 253 -5.04 -2.74 14.72
CA SER A 253 -5.34 -3.40 13.44
C SER A 253 -6.61 -4.27 13.52
N PHE A 254 -6.77 -5.06 14.58
CA PHE A 254 -7.99 -5.84 14.78
C PHE A 254 -9.22 -4.95 15.01
N LYS A 255 -9.09 -3.84 15.74
CA LYS A 255 -10.16 -2.85 15.92
C LYS A 255 -10.53 -2.19 14.59
N ALA A 256 -9.54 -1.79 13.81
CA ALA A 256 -9.71 -1.11 12.53
C ALA A 256 -10.41 -2.00 11.49
N THR A 257 -9.94 -3.24 11.30
CA THR A 257 -10.55 -4.20 10.36
C THR A 257 -11.98 -4.57 10.73
N ALA A 258 -12.27 -4.75 12.02
CA ALA A 258 -13.63 -4.98 12.51
C ALA A 258 -14.56 -3.78 12.26
N ARG A 259 -14.06 -2.54 12.45
CA ARG A 259 -14.78 -1.29 12.13
C ARG A 259 -15.08 -1.20 10.65
N LEU A 260 -14.04 -1.36 9.82
CA LEU A 260 -14.11 -1.29 8.37
C LEU A 260 -15.20 -2.19 7.82
N LEU A 261 -15.20 -3.49 8.17
CA LEU A 261 -16.19 -4.43 7.66
C LEU A 261 -17.62 -4.11 8.10
N ARG A 262 -17.81 -3.48 9.27
CA ARG A 262 -19.15 -3.04 9.71
C ARG A 262 -19.65 -1.84 8.91
N ARG A 263 -18.74 -0.94 8.50
CA ARG A 263 -19.06 0.34 7.89
C ARG A 263 -18.78 0.38 6.37
N ALA A 264 -18.42 -0.75 5.75
CA ALA A 264 -18.06 -0.83 4.33
C ALA A 264 -19.12 -0.22 3.39
N SER A 265 -20.40 -0.22 3.76
CA SER A 265 -21.48 0.42 3.00
C SER A 265 -21.35 1.96 2.89
N LYS A 266 -20.47 2.57 3.69
CA LYS A 266 -20.16 4.01 3.60
C LYS A 266 -19.18 4.33 2.48
N VAL A 267 -18.40 3.36 2.02
CA VAL A 267 -17.49 3.54 0.87
C VAL A 267 -18.35 3.64 -0.39
N LYS A 268 -18.38 4.83 -0.98
CA LYS A 268 -19.15 5.15 -2.20
C LYS A 268 -18.26 5.31 -3.43
N THR A 269 -17.00 5.64 -3.20
CA THR A 269 -15.98 5.72 -4.24
C THR A 269 -15.89 4.40 -4.99
N PRO A 270 -15.81 4.39 -6.33
CA PRO A 270 -15.57 3.20 -7.12
C PRO A 270 -14.28 2.49 -6.70
N VAL A 271 -14.34 1.17 -6.48
CA VAL A 271 -13.21 0.36 -5.99
C VAL A 271 -12.93 -0.78 -6.93
N LEU A 272 -11.67 -0.90 -7.37
CA LEU A 272 -11.12 -2.15 -7.88
C LEU A 272 -10.46 -2.90 -6.72
N LEU A 273 -11.06 -4.03 -6.33
CA LEU A 273 -10.57 -4.89 -5.26
C LEU A 273 -9.87 -6.11 -5.87
N LEU A 274 -8.55 -6.21 -5.64
CA LEU A 274 -7.71 -7.29 -6.15
C LEU A 274 -7.32 -8.20 -5.00
N THR A 275 -7.69 -9.48 -5.09
CA THR A 275 -7.48 -10.48 -4.04
C THR A 275 -6.45 -11.50 -4.50
N ALA A 276 -5.49 -11.82 -3.64
CA ALA A 276 -4.57 -12.94 -3.82
C ALA A 276 -5.21 -14.22 -3.24
N GLY A 277 -5.36 -15.25 -4.06
CA GLY A 277 -6.02 -16.50 -3.64
C GLY A 277 -5.17 -17.34 -2.68
N ASN A 278 -3.86 -17.34 -2.87
CA ASN A 278 -2.89 -18.04 -2.01
C ASN A 278 -2.22 -17.09 -1.00
N ASP A 279 -2.98 -16.17 -0.43
CA ASP A 279 -2.51 -15.21 0.55
C ASP A 279 -2.29 -15.86 1.92
N ALA A 280 -1.10 -15.72 2.50
CA ALA A 280 -0.77 -16.25 3.82
C ALA A 280 -1.09 -15.27 4.98
N LEU A 281 -1.37 -13.99 4.69
CA LEU A 281 -1.47 -12.90 5.67
C LEU A 281 -2.90 -12.44 5.94
N VAL A 282 -3.72 -12.36 4.89
CA VAL A 282 -5.10 -11.88 4.99
C VAL A 282 -6.11 -12.93 4.56
N ASN A 283 -7.32 -12.88 5.12
CA ASN A 283 -8.39 -13.80 4.78
C ASN A 283 -9.23 -13.22 3.63
N MET A 284 -9.42 -13.97 2.56
CA MET A 284 -10.29 -13.64 1.43
C MET A 284 -11.72 -13.30 1.88
N SER A 285 -12.23 -13.97 2.93
CA SER A 285 -13.57 -13.71 3.47
C SER A 285 -13.79 -12.25 3.91
N GLY A 286 -12.71 -11.53 4.25
CA GLY A 286 -12.77 -10.08 4.51
C GLY A 286 -13.06 -9.28 3.25
N HIS A 287 -12.41 -9.63 2.15
CA HIS A 287 -12.62 -9.02 0.83
C HIS A 287 -14.03 -9.25 0.32
N GLU A 288 -14.52 -10.49 0.41
CA GLU A 288 -15.90 -10.85 0.02
C GLU A 288 -16.96 -10.09 0.83
N LYS A 289 -16.76 -9.99 2.17
CA LYS A 289 -17.66 -9.21 3.04
C LYS A 289 -17.68 -7.73 2.69
N PHE A 290 -16.51 -7.16 2.38
CA PHE A 290 -16.39 -5.78 1.94
C PHE A 290 -17.11 -5.58 0.60
N ALA A 291 -16.83 -6.42 -0.40
CA ALA A 291 -17.41 -6.34 -1.74
C ALA A 291 -18.95 -6.50 -1.73
N LYS A 292 -19.49 -7.32 -0.81
CA LYS A 292 -20.95 -7.46 -0.63
C LYS A 292 -21.62 -6.24 0.01
N ARG A 293 -20.89 -5.38 0.73
CA ARG A 293 -21.46 -4.28 1.51
C ARG A 293 -21.20 -2.92 0.91
N ALA A 294 -20.03 -2.72 0.32
CA ALA A 294 -19.70 -1.48 -0.38
C ALA A 294 -20.41 -1.43 -1.73
N SER A 295 -20.79 -0.23 -2.15
CA SER A 295 -21.30 -0.01 -3.51
C SER A 295 -20.15 0.17 -4.49
N ASN A 296 -20.35 -0.14 -5.78
CA ASN A 296 -19.36 0.12 -6.85
C ASN A 296 -18.02 -0.61 -6.67
N VAL A 297 -18.05 -1.89 -6.32
CA VAL A 297 -16.85 -2.71 -6.20
C VAL A 297 -16.74 -3.68 -7.37
N GLN A 298 -15.67 -3.54 -8.16
CA GLN A 298 -15.21 -4.57 -9.09
C GLN A 298 -14.21 -5.44 -8.33
N HIS A 299 -14.51 -6.73 -8.16
CA HIS A 299 -13.68 -7.68 -7.40
C HIS A 299 -13.07 -8.71 -8.34
N ILE A 300 -11.74 -8.81 -8.33
CA ILE A 300 -10.98 -9.77 -9.14
C ILE A 300 -10.10 -10.62 -8.21
N ASN A 301 -10.16 -11.94 -8.39
CA ASN A 301 -9.34 -12.90 -7.66
C ASN A 301 -8.19 -13.43 -8.56
N TYR A 302 -6.97 -13.44 -8.02
CA TYR A 302 -5.76 -14.04 -8.58
C TYR A 302 -5.45 -15.31 -7.80
N GLU A 303 -6.00 -16.45 -8.24
CA GLU A 303 -6.08 -17.68 -7.46
C GLU A 303 -4.74 -18.17 -6.93
N ASP A 304 -3.70 -18.17 -7.77
CA ASP A 304 -2.37 -18.70 -7.43
C ASP A 304 -1.44 -17.66 -6.81
N SER A 305 -1.85 -16.38 -6.79
CA SER A 305 -0.99 -15.30 -6.30
C SER A 305 -0.82 -15.34 -4.80
N LYS A 306 0.41 -15.10 -4.36
CA LYS A 306 0.72 -14.74 -2.98
C LYS A 306 0.30 -13.29 -2.70
N HIS A 307 0.47 -12.82 -1.47
CA HIS A 307 0.00 -11.53 -0.99
C HIS A 307 0.41 -10.31 -1.86
N GLU A 308 1.60 -10.34 -2.46
CA GLU A 308 2.14 -9.26 -3.30
C GLU A 308 1.92 -9.55 -4.79
N ILE A 309 0.67 -9.41 -5.29
CA ILE A 309 0.31 -9.69 -6.70
C ILE A 309 1.18 -8.87 -7.67
N TYR A 310 1.58 -7.64 -7.30
CA TYR A 310 2.47 -6.81 -8.13
C TYR A 310 3.90 -7.36 -8.24
N ASN A 311 4.29 -8.30 -7.38
CA ASN A 311 5.58 -9.01 -7.38
C ASN A 311 5.42 -10.50 -7.77
N ASP A 312 4.42 -10.81 -8.58
CA ASP A 312 4.15 -12.15 -9.10
C ASP A 312 4.98 -12.45 -10.36
N VAL A 313 4.74 -13.60 -10.99
CA VAL A 313 5.31 -13.96 -12.29
C VAL A 313 4.76 -13.06 -13.40
N ASP A 314 5.46 -12.97 -14.54
CA ASP A 314 5.20 -11.99 -15.58
C ASP A 314 3.76 -12.03 -16.12
N GLU A 315 3.20 -13.22 -16.37
CA GLU A 315 1.84 -13.39 -16.91
C GLU A 315 0.78 -12.85 -15.95
N VAL A 316 0.96 -13.08 -14.65
CA VAL A 316 0.03 -12.58 -13.62
C VAL A 316 0.15 -11.08 -13.50
N ARG A 317 1.38 -10.55 -13.55
CA ARG A 317 1.63 -9.10 -13.47
C ARG A 317 1.06 -8.38 -14.69
N GLU A 318 1.20 -8.94 -15.89
CA GLU A 318 0.60 -8.37 -17.10
C GLU A 318 -0.92 -8.25 -16.94
N LYS A 319 -1.59 -9.32 -16.52
CA LYS A 319 -3.03 -9.27 -16.22
C LYS A 319 -3.35 -8.25 -15.14
N TYR A 320 -2.60 -8.23 -14.03
CA TYR A 320 -2.81 -7.34 -12.89
C TYR A 320 -2.76 -5.87 -13.28
N PHE A 321 -1.74 -5.45 -14.02
CA PHE A 321 -1.63 -4.06 -14.47
C PHE A 321 -2.64 -3.72 -15.57
N ASN A 322 -2.98 -4.66 -16.46
CA ASN A 322 -4.07 -4.48 -17.42
C ASN A 322 -5.40 -4.23 -16.70
N ASP A 323 -5.76 -5.02 -15.69
CA ASP A 323 -6.99 -4.85 -14.92
C ASP A 323 -7.01 -3.48 -14.21
N ILE A 324 -5.87 -3.05 -13.64
CA ILE A 324 -5.74 -1.74 -13.00
C ILE A 324 -5.92 -0.61 -14.01
N PHE A 325 -5.20 -0.62 -15.12
CA PHE A 325 -5.26 0.47 -16.09
C PHE A 325 -6.59 0.52 -16.82
N ASN A 326 -7.22 -0.62 -17.12
CA ASN A 326 -8.59 -0.65 -17.63
C ASN A 326 -9.60 -0.04 -16.66
N PHE A 327 -9.42 -0.24 -15.36
CA PHE A 327 -10.28 0.36 -14.35
C PHE A 327 -10.05 1.87 -14.22
N ILE A 328 -8.81 2.30 -14.01
CA ILE A 328 -8.53 3.71 -13.70
C ILE A 328 -8.77 4.65 -14.89
N THR A 329 -8.61 4.19 -16.13
CA THR A 329 -8.88 5.01 -17.31
C THR A 329 -10.34 5.40 -17.45
N ASN A 330 -11.27 4.63 -16.89
CA ASN A 330 -12.69 5.01 -16.86
C ASN A 330 -12.96 6.25 -15.98
N TYR A 331 -12.04 6.61 -15.10
CA TYR A 331 -12.15 7.72 -14.16
C TYR A 331 -11.15 8.85 -14.42
N ALA A 332 -10.10 8.57 -15.21
CA ALA A 332 -9.01 9.52 -15.49
C ALA A 332 -9.13 10.21 -16.86
N VAL A 333 -10.06 9.82 -17.71
CA VAL A 333 -10.17 10.25 -19.12
C VAL A 333 -11.56 10.86 -19.40
N ASN A 334 -12.02 11.79 -18.57
CA ASN A 334 -13.20 12.59 -18.91
C ASN A 334 -12.83 14.06 -19.00
#